data_b0f412277c03161a0bf3471ea8906d72
#
_entry.id   b0f412277c03161a0bf3471ea8906d72
#
_cell.length_a   1.000
_cell.length_b   1.000
_cell.length_c   1.000
_cell.angle_alpha   90.00
_cell.angle_beta   90.00
_cell.angle_gamma   90.00
#
_symmetry.space_group_name_H-M   'P 1'
#
loop_
_entity.id
_entity.type
_entity.pdbx_description
1 polymer ?
#
loop_
_entity_poly.entity_id
_entity_poly.type
_entity_poly.pdbx_seq_one_letter_code
_entity_poly.pdbx_strand_id
1 'polypeptide(L)'
;MKYYFLSLSLLCLLVYCGSGKKNEPKINNKSTDQPLAELIKTQDLKTGAENQTAYLPLLKGKKVGIVTNQSGIINRIEVVAKAIPKNTIVNPTTHLVDFLLEQEINLQKIYAPEHGFRGTADAGEVIKDGKDTKTGLPIISLYGDNKKPKTAQLAGIDVMVFDLQDVGARFYTYISSLHYVMEACAENNIPLLVLDRPNPNGSIVDGPILEKEKTSFVGM
;
A
#
# COMPACT_ATOMS: atom_id res chain seq x y z
N MET A 1 23.43 72.65 20.24
CA MET A 1 23.17 72.05 18.93
C MET A 1 21.70 71.67 18.83
N LYS A 2 20.95 72.34 17.96
CA LYS A 2 19.49 72.22 17.84
C LYS A 2 19.17 71.25 16.82
N TYR A 3 18.36 70.22 17.12
CA TYR A 3 17.81 69.27 16.17
C TYR A 3 16.41 69.74 15.72
N TYR A 4 16.27 70.01 14.44
CA TYR A 4 14.98 70.32 13.82
C TYR A 4 14.32 69.00 13.38
N PHE A 5 13.13 68.72 13.88
CA PHE A 5 12.23 67.66 13.38
C PHE A 5 11.46 68.21 12.17
N LEU A 6 11.64 67.60 11.03
CA LEU A 6 10.85 67.85 9.85
C LEU A 6 9.71 66.82 9.80
N SER A 7 8.48 67.29 10.05
CA SER A 7 7.28 66.45 9.89
C SER A 7 6.86 66.42 8.42
N LEU A 8 6.92 65.27 7.78
CA LEU A 8 6.42 65.05 6.44
C LEU A 8 5.00 64.47 6.51
N SER A 9 3.99 65.31 6.26
CA SER A 9 2.60 64.94 6.13
C SER A 9 2.37 64.27 4.79
N LEU A 10 2.10 62.96 4.82
CA LEU A 10 1.74 62.17 3.64
C LEU A 10 0.25 62.29 3.36
N LEU A 11 -0.09 63.00 2.28
CA LEU A 11 -1.43 63.18 1.76
C LEU A 11 -1.87 61.91 1.00
N CYS A 12 -2.76 61.10 1.59
CA CYS A 12 -3.36 59.95 0.91
C CYS A 12 -4.40 60.41 -0.10
N LEU A 13 -4.05 60.34 -1.37
CA LEU A 13 -5.01 60.42 -2.48
C LEU A 13 -5.79 59.13 -2.59
N LEU A 14 -7.07 59.15 -2.21
CA LEU A 14 -8.02 58.09 -2.48
C LEU A 14 -8.40 58.11 -3.99
N VAL A 15 -7.83 57.20 -4.74
CA VAL A 15 -8.29 56.92 -6.10
C VAL A 15 -9.47 55.97 -6.02
N TYR A 16 -10.64 56.44 -6.26
CA TYR A 16 -11.88 55.67 -6.38
C TYR A 16 -11.86 54.96 -7.74
N CYS A 17 -11.49 53.66 -7.76
CA CYS A 17 -11.61 52.84 -8.95
C CYS A 17 -12.98 52.18 -9.01
N GLY A 18 -13.71 52.48 -10.10
CA GLY A 18 -15.04 52.02 -10.32
C GLY A 18 -15.21 50.51 -10.36
N SER A 19 -16.36 50.07 -9.89
CA SER A 19 -16.83 48.70 -9.85
C SER A 19 -17.02 48.12 -11.24
N GLY A 20 -15.96 47.53 -11.81
CA GLY A 20 -16.11 46.58 -12.90
C GLY A 20 -16.63 45.28 -12.35
N LYS A 21 -17.88 44.90 -12.68
CA LYS A 21 -18.39 43.56 -12.44
C LYS A 21 -17.51 42.53 -13.14
N LYS A 22 -16.60 41.88 -12.43
CA LYS A 22 -15.98 40.66 -12.88
C LYS A 22 -17.03 39.59 -12.91
N ASN A 23 -17.36 39.07 -14.09
CA ASN A 23 -18.12 37.84 -14.25
C ASN A 23 -17.24 36.72 -13.69
N GLU A 24 -17.43 36.35 -12.43
CA GLU A 24 -16.95 35.11 -11.88
C GLU A 24 -17.64 33.95 -12.62
N PRO A 25 -16.89 32.93 -13.08
CA PRO A 25 -17.52 31.76 -13.64
C PRO A 25 -18.39 31.14 -12.54
N LYS A 26 -19.70 31.08 -12.77
CA LYS A 26 -20.61 30.33 -11.91
C LYS A 26 -20.16 28.89 -11.93
N ILE A 27 -19.44 28.48 -10.89
CA ILE A 27 -19.22 27.06 -10.57
C ILE A 27 -20.60 26.53 -10.24
N ASN A 28 -21.15 25.79 -11.18
CA ASN A 28 -22.43 25.10 -11.03
C ASN A 28 -22.15 23.94 -10.05
N ASN A 29 -22.12 24.24 -8.75
CA ASN A 29 -22.22 23.24 -7.69
C ASN A 29 -23.63 22.66 -7.77
N LYS A 30 -23.86 21.78 -8.76
CA LYS A 30 -24.81 20.72 -8.56
C LYS A 30 -24.26 19.88 -7.42
N SER A 31 -24.67 20.22 -6.19
CA SER A 31 -24.66 19.29 -5.08
C SER A 31 -25.36 18.03 -5.58
N THR A 32 -24.58 17.03 -5.92
CA THR A 32 -25.10 15.68 -6.06
C THR A 32 -25.33 15.21 -4.64
N ASP A 33 -26.46 15.57 -4.05
CA ASP A 33 -27.01 14.96 -2.85
C ASP A 33 -27.43 13.51 -3.18
N GLN A 34 -26.53 12.74 -3.74
CA GLN A 34 -26.70 11.30 -3.76
C GLN A 34 -26.39 10.80 -2.34
N PRO A 35 -27.29 10.02 -1.74
CA PRO A 35 -27.05 9.45 -0.41
C PRO A 35 -25.72 8.70 -0.43
N LEU A 36 -24.89 8.89 0.61
CA LEU A 36 -23.61 8.20 0.77
C LEU A 36 -23.75 6.68 0.55
N ALA A 37 -24.91 6.11 0.88
CA ALA A 37 -25.27 4.72 0.64
C ALA A 37 -25.38 4.35 -0.86
N GLU A 38 -25.63 5.30 -1.76
CA GLU A 38 -25.71 5.07 -3.21
C GLU A 38 -24.33 5.19 -3.87
N LEU A 39 -23.48 6.07 -3.35
CA LEU A 39 -22.05 6.15 -3.71
C LEU A 39 -21.29 4.87 -3.30
N ILE A 40 -21.64 4.25 -2.18
CA ILE A 40 -21.05 2.99 -1.70
C ILE A 40 -21.47 1.80 -2.58
N LYS A 41 -22.61 1.86 -3.27
CA LYS A 41 -23.08 0.81 -4.20
C LYS A 41 -22.35 0.79 -5.55
N THR A 42 -21.57 1.79 -5.87
CA THR A 42 -21.08 1.97 -7.25
C THR A 42 -19.69 1.41 -7.53
N GLN A 43 -18.96 0.89 -6.55
CA GLN A 43 -17.70 0.19 -6.82
C GLN A 43 -17.41 -0.87 -5.76
N ASP A 44 -17.77 -2.11 -6.06
CA ASP A 44 -17.17 -3.29 -5.43
C ASP A 44 -15.72 -3.43 -5.90
N LEU A 45 -14.87 -2.45 -5.52
CA LEU A 45 -13.43 -2.54 -5.79
C LEU A 45 -12.88 -3.69 -4.95
N LYS A 46 -12.54 -4.79 -5.61
CA LYS A 46 -11.89 -5.93 -4.98
C LYS A 46 -10.37 -5.80 -5.14
N THR A 47 -9.65 -5.94 -4.05
CA THR A 47 -8.20 -6.10 -4.11
C THR A 47 -7.84 -7.41 -4.78
N GLY A 48 -6.60 -7.54 -5.28
CA GLY A 48 -6.12 -8.81 -5.82
C GLY A 48 -6.28 -9.96 -4.80
N ALA A 49 -6.03 -9.68 -3.52
CA ALA A 49 -6.19 -10.65 -2.43
C ALA A 49 -7.64 -11.09 -2.18
N GLU A 50 -8.62 -10.26 -2.50
CA GLU A 50 -10.05 -10.60 -2.41
C GLU A 50 -10.56 -11.36 -3.62
N ASN A 51 -9.84 -11.37 -4.73
CA ASN A 51 -10.17 -12.12 -5.93
C ASN A 51 -9.71 -13.59 -5.84
N GLN A 52 -10.20 -14.28 -4.82
CA GLN A 52 -9.76 -15.62 -4.39
C GLN A 52 -9.91 -16.67 -5.51
N THR A 53 -10.96 -16.59 -6.30
CA THR A 53 -11.24 -17.55 -7.39
C THR A 53 -10.19 -17.50 -8.50
N ALA A 54 -9.51 -16.38 -8.68
CA ALA A 54 -8.48 -16.21 -9.69
C ALA A 54 -7.13 -16.81 -9.26
N TYR A 55 -6.74 -16.66 -7.98
CA TYR A 55 -5.39 -17.04 -7.58
C TYR A 55 -5.29 -18.36 -6.79
N LEU A 56 -6.32 -18.75 -6.01
CA LEU A 56 -6.25 -20.02 -5.25
C LEU A 56 -5.94 -21.24 -6.10
N PRO A 57 -6.53 -21.41 -7.32
CA PRO A 57 -6.18 -22.53 -8.17
C PRO A 57 -4.71 -22.57 -8.59
N LEU A 58 -4.07 -21.40 -8.70
CA LEU A 58 -2.65 -21.28 -9.07
C LEU A 58 -1.71 -21.70 -7.94
N LEU A 59 -2.18 -21.64 -6.69
CA LEU A 59 -1.40 -21.96 -5.49
C LEU A 59 -1.58 -23.39 -4.99
N LYS A 60 -2.67 -24.07 -5.38
CA LYS A 60 -2.95 -25.45 -4.94
C LYS A 60 -1.84 -26.41 -5.35
N GLY A 61 -1.36 -27.19 -4.36
CA GLY A 61 -0.29 -28.18 -4.55
C GLY A 61 1.11 -27.59 -4.73
N LYS A 62 1.27 -26.27 -4.62
CA LYS A 62 2.55 -25.57 -4.72
C LYS A 62 3.09 -25.24 -3.33
N LYS A 63 4.41 -25.21 -3.21
CA LYS A 63 5.12 -24.64 -2.04
C LYS A 63 5.21 -23.13 -2.22
N VAL A 64 4.49 -22.39 -1.39
CA VAL A 64 4.26 -20.95 -1.57
C VAL A 64 5.14 -20.15 -0.61
N GLY A 65 5.89 -19.18 -1.15
CA GLY A 65 6.46 -18.07 -0.39
C GLY A 65 5.56 -16.85 -0.50
N ILE A 66 5.47 -16.05 0.53
CA ILE A 66 4.65 -14.83 0.50
C ILE A 66 5.40 -13.62 1.04
N VAL A 67 5.43 -12.55 0.26
CA VAL A 67 5.89 -11.22 0.69
C VAL A 67 4.68 -10.45 1.16
N THR A 68 4.61 -10.13 2.44
CA THR A 68 3.45 -9.42 3.01
C THR A 68 3.80 -8.78 4.36
N ASN A 69 2.93 -7.90 4.82
CA ASN A 69 3.00 -7.25 6.13
C ASN A 69 1.60 -7.09 6.73
N GLN A 70 1.46 -6.24 7.76
CA GLN A 70 0.18 -5.96 8.43
C GLN A 70 -0.93 -5.44 7.50
N SER A 71 -0.59 -4.92 6.31
CA SER A 71 -1.58 -4.46 5.34
C SER A 71 -2.26 -5.59 4.55
N GLY A 72 -1.74 -6.82 4.66
CA GLY A 72 -2.26 -8.02 4.00
C GLY A 72 -3.61 -8.48 4.54
N ILE A 73 -4.57 -7.58 4.69
CA ILE A 73 -5.91 -7.85 5.22
C ILE A 73 -6.90 -8.06 4.07
N ILE A 74 -7.77 -9.05 4.21
CA ILE A 74 -8.88 -9.33 3.30
C ILE A 74 -10.22 -9.30 4.05
N ASN A 75 -11.28 -8.89 3.35
CA ASN A 75 -12.64 -8.94 3.86
C ASN A 75 -13.25 -10.34 3.66
N ARG A 76 -13.86 -10.87 4.72
CA ARG A 76 -14.50 -12.20 4.71
C ARG A 76 -16.02 -12.15 4.52
N ILE A 77 -16.60 -10.96 4.39
CA ILE A 77 -18.05 -10.76 4.48
C ILE A 77 -18.82 -11.68 3.54
N GLU A 78 -18.35 -11.89 2.30
CA GLU A 78 -19.05 -12.74 1.33
C GLU A 78 -18.98 -14.25 1.65
N VAL A 79 -17.87 -14.70 2.22
CA VAL A 79 -17.66 -16.13 2.55
C VAL A 79 -18.45 -16.52 3.79
N VAL A 80 -18.46 -15.62 4.76
CA VAL A 80 -19.06 -15.86 6.07
C VAL A 80 -20.58 -15.73 6.03
N ALA A 81 -21.14 -14.80 5.25
CA ALA A 81 -22.58 -14.56 5.16
C ALA A 81 -23.36 -15.78 4.64
N LYS A 82 -22.72 -16.69 3.91
CA LYS A 82 -23.34 -17.92 3.36
C LYS A 82 -23.28 -19.11 4.31
N ALA A 83 -22.37 -19.10 5.28
CA ALA A 83 -22.02 -20.30 6.07
C ALA A 83 -22.40 -20.21 7.56
N ILE A 84 -22.81 -19.04 8.09
CA ILE A 84 -22.95 -18.81 9.52
C ILE A 84 -24.36 -18.35 9.90
N PRO A 85 -24.92 -18.81 11.03
CA PRO A 85 -26.20 -18.33 11.56
C PRO A 85 -26.20 -16.80 11.75
N LYS A 86 -27.32 -16.14 11.46
CA LYS A 86 -27.48 -14.67 11.41
C LYS A 86 -27.04 -13.88 12.66
N ASN A 87 -26.75 -14.53 13.76
CA ASN A 87 -26.38 -13.91 15.05
C ASN A 87 -24.95 -14.22 15.50
N THR A 88 -24.10 -14.76 14.64
CA THR A 88 -22.71 -15.06 15.00
C THR A 88 -21.85 -13.82 14.74
N ILE A 89 -21.17 -13.31 15.77
CA ILE A 89 -20.17 -12.26 15.62
C ILE A 89 -18.95 -12.89 14.96
N VAL A 90 -18.71 -12.51 13.71
CA VAL A 90 -17.51 -12.95 12.98
C VAL A 90 -16.64 -11.72 12.75
N ASN A 91 -15.34 -11.88 12.96
CA ASN A 91 -14.41 -10.84 12.54
C ASN A 91 -14.50 -10.71 11.01
N PRO A 92 -14.94 -9.57 10.47
CA PRO A 92 -15.18 -9.39 9.05
C PRO A 92 -13.88 -9.42 8.23
N THR A 93 -12.73 -9.37 8.90
CA THR A 93 -11.42 -9.32 8.25
C THR A 93 -10.49 -10.42 8.76
N THR A 94 -9.57 -10.86 7.91
CA THR A 94 -8.49 -11.77 8.28
C THR A 94 -7.22 -11.39 7.53
N HIS A 95 -6.06 -11.76 8.07
CA HIS A 95 -4.81 -11.61 7.36
C HIS A 95 -4.70 -12.67 6.26
N LEU A 96 -4.18 -12.31 5.08
CA LEU A 96 -4.07 -13.21 3.92
C LEU A 96 -3.30 -14.50 4.25
N VAL A 97 -2.23 -14.43 5.06
CA VAL A 97 -1.50 -15.63 5.50
C VAL A 97 -2.41 -16.59 6.26
N ASP A 98 -3.20 -16.08 7.21
CA ASP A 98 -4.12 -16.90 7.99
C ASP A 98 -5.19 -17.52 7.09
N PHE A 99 -5.73 -16.75 6.16
CA PHE A 99 -6.70 -17.22 5.18
C PHE A 99 -6.12 -18.30 4.25
N LEU A 100 -4.91 -18.12 3.73
CA LEU A 100 -4.29 -19.12 2.84
C LEU A 100 -4.04 -20.44 3.57
N LEU A 101 -3.66 -20.41 4.85
CA LEU A 101 -3.52 -21.60 5.67
C LEU A 101 -4.89 -22.30 5.91
N GLU A 102 -5.96 -21.53 6.13
CA GLU A 102 -7.33 -22.08 6.23
C GLU A 102 -7.80 -22.72 4.91
N GLN A 103 -7.28 -22.24 3.76
CA GLN A 103 -7.53 -22.85 2.44
C GLN A 103 -6.57 -23.99 2.11
N GLU A 104 -5.82 -24.49 3.09
CA GLU A 104 -4.86 -25.59 2.96
C GLU A 104 -3.76 -25.32 1.93
N ILE A 105 -3.43 -24.03 1.69
CA ILE A 105 -2.29 -23.64 0.86
C ILE A 105 -1.00 -23.91 1.62
N ASN A 106 -0.07 -24.59 0.96
CA ASN A 106 1.20 -25.00 1.54
C ASN A 106 2.21 -23.82 1.62
N LEU A 107 1.95 -22.90 2.56
CA LEU A 107 2.86 -21.80 2.85
C LEU A 107 4.14 -22.31 3.49
N GLN A 108 5.29 -21.93 2.94
CA GLN A 108 6.60 -22.33 3.43
C GLN A 108 7.29 -21.24 4.24
N LYS A 109 7.22 -20.01 3.77
CA LYS A 109 7.97 -18.87 4.31
C LYS A 109 7.21 -17.57 4.10
N ILE A 110 7.38 -16.65 5.03
CA ILE A 110 6.93 -15.26 4.95
C ILE A 110 8.18 -14.40 4.75
N TYR A 111 8.12 -13.48 3.80
CA TYR A 111 9.15 -12.48 3.56
C TYR A 111 8.61 -11.12 3.99
N ALA A 112 9.21 -10.55 5.02
CA ALA A 112 8.73 -9.33 5.65
C ALA A 112 9.56 -8.12 5.19
N PRO A 113 8.93 -7.08 4.59
CA PRO A 113 9.61 -5.83 4.27
C PRO A 113 9.84 -5.00 5.53
N GLU A 114 10.27 -3.75 5.35
CA GLU A 114 10.30 -2.74 6.40
C GLU A 114 8.98 -2.72 7.20
N HIS A 115 9.03 -2.44 8.49
CA HIS A 115 7.95 -2.55 9.49
C HIS A 115 7.54 -3.97 9.89
N GLY A 116 8.14 -4.99 9.33
CA GLY A 116 7.91 -6.39 9.72
C GLY A 116 6.60 -6.99 9.22
N PHE A 117 6.33 -8.22 9.65
CA PHE A 117 5.18 -8.98 9.14
C PHE A 117 3.85 -8.54 9.78
N ARG A 118 3.79 -8.37 11.10
CA ARG A 118 2.54 -8.01 11.80
C ARG A 118 2.50 -6.56 12.31
N GLY A 119 3.39 -5.70 11.79
CA GLY A 119 3.40 -4.26 12.11
C GLY A 119 3.83 -3.97 13.55
N THR A 120 4.72 -4.79 14.10
CA THR A 120 5.22 -4.62 15.47
C THR A 120 6.54 -3.86 15.54
N ALA A 121 7.14 -3.55 14.40
CA ALA A 121 8.41 -2.83 14.32
C ALA A 121 8.21 -1.36 13.93
N ASP A 122 8.94 -0.47 14.58
CA ASP A 122 8.96 0.96 14.27
C ASP A 122 9.68 1.26 12.93
N ALA A 123 9.49 2.46 12.41
CA ALA A 123 10.18 2.92 11.19
C ALA A 123 11.70 2.89 11.41
N GLY A 124 12.42 2.22 10.51
CA GLY A 124 13.88 2.07 10.61
C GLY A 124 14.37 1.00 11.59
N GLU A 125 13.47 0.33 12.31
CA GLU A 125 13.85 -0.79 13.17
C GLU A 125 14.32 -1.99 12.36
N VAL A 126 15.41 -2.64 12.81
CA VAL A 126 15.95 -3.81 12.14
C VAL A 126 15.02 -5.01 12.32
N ILE A 127 14.37 -5.41 11.22
CA ILE A 127 13.60 -6.65 11.17
C ILE A 127 14.57 -7.83 11.09
N LYS A 128 14.49 -8.73 12.06
CA LYS A 128 15.31 -9.96 12.08
C LYS A 128 14.51 -11.13 11.54
N ASP A 129 15.24 -12.12 11.00
CA ASP A 129 14.66 -13.43 10.72
C ASP A 129 14.08 -14.05 12.00
N GLY A 130 12.97 -14.77 11.86
CA GLY A 130 12.28 -15.33 13.00
C GLY A 130 11.20 -16.32 12.61
N LYS A 131 10.22 -16.46 13.48
CA LYS A 131 9.00 -17.25 13.24
C LYS A 131 7.78 -16.46 13.64
N ASP A 132 6.73 -16.54 12.84
CA ASP A 132 5.43 -16.02 13.23
C ASP A 132 4.88 -16.82 14.41
N THR A 133 4.59 -16.15 15.50
CA THR A 133 4.13 -16.79 16.75
C THR A 133 2.77 -17.46 16.61
N LYS A 134 1.94 -17.00 15.69
CA LYS A 134 0.60 -17.55 15.45
C LYS A 134 0.63 -18.80 14.58
N THR A 135 1.41 -18.80 13.51
CA THR A 135 1.39 -19.86 12.50
C THR A 135 2.62 -20.78 12.56
N GLY A 136 3.69 -20.36 13.24
CA GLY A 136 4.96 -21.08 13.28
C GLY A 136 5.78 -20.95 11.98
N LEU A 137 5.29 -20.24 10.96
CA LEU A 137 5.99 -20.07 9.69
C LEU A 137 7.30 -19.27 9.87
N PRO A 138 8.37 -19.66 9.18
CA PRO A 138 9.58 -18.86 9.13
C PRO A 138 9.34 -17.47 8.53
N ILE A 139 9.89 -16.45 9.16
CA ILE A 139 9.90 -15.08 8.65
C ILE A 139 11.32 -14.76 8.21
N ILE A 140 11.47 -14.32 6.96
CA ILE A 140 12.71 -13.83 6.38
C ILE A 140 12.59 -12.33 6.22
N SER A 141 13.52 -11.58 6.81
CA SER A 141 13.56 -10.13 6.67
C SER A 141 14.07 -9.74 5.28
N LEU A 142 13.32 -8.84 4.64
CA LEU A 142 13.73 -8.14 3.41
C LEU A 142 14.07 -6.67 3.71
N TYR A 143 14.75 -6.42 4.82
CA TYR A 143 15.15 -5.08 5.25
C TYR A 143 16.64 -5.02 5.63
N GLY A 144 17.17 -3.81 5.75
CA GLY A 144 18.59 -3.60 6.04
C GLY A 144 19.49 -4.07 4.88
N ASP A 145 20.39 -5.00 5.17
CA ASP A 145 21.34 -5.54 4.18
C ASP A 145 20.76 -6.68 3.31
N ASN A 146 19.55 -7.16 3.61
CA ASN A 146 18.92 -8.29 2.91
C ASN A 146 17.64 -7.84 2.16
N LYS A 147 17.74 -6.80 1.33
CA LYS A 147 16.57 -6.24 0.60
C LYS A 147 16.08 -7.14 -0.52
N LYS A 148 16.99 -7.89 -1.17
CA LYS A 148 16.70 -8.87 -2.23
C LYS A 148 16.78 -10.28 -1.64
N PRO A 149 15.75 -11.13 -1.82
CA PRO A 149 15.83 -12.52 -1.38
C PRO A 149 17.00 -13.25 -2.02
N LYS A 150 17.81 -13.93 -1.22
CA LYS A 150 18.92 -14.75 -1.70
C LYS A 150 18.40 -16.10 -2.21
N THR A 151 19.10 -16.73 -3.16
CA THR A 151 18.75 -18.05 -3.69
C THR A 151 18.50 -19.10 -2.58
N ALA A 152 19.36 -19.13 -1.53
CA ALA A 152 19.17 -20.02 -0.40
C ALA A 152 17.88 -19.76 0.39
N GLN A 153 17.41 -18.51 0.44
CA GLN A 153 16.15 -18.13 1.10
C GLN A 153 14.94 -18.54 0.25
N LEU A 154 15.10 -18.62 -1.07
CA LEU A 154 14.06 -19.05 -2.02
C LEU A 154 14.02 -20.57 -2.19
N ALA A 155 14.96 -21.31 -1.66
CA ALA A 155 15.01 -22.76 -1.78
C ALA A 155 13.72 -23.42 -1.30
N GLY A 156 13.15 -24.30 -2.14
CA GLY A 156 11.92 -25.03 -1.86
C GLY A 156 10.62 -24.21 -2.07
N ILE A 157 10.68 -23.07 -2.76
CA ILE A 157 9.52 -22.29 -3.17
C ILE A 157 9.20 -22.58 -4.64
N ASP A 158 7.97 -22.96 -4.93
CA ASP A 158 7.46 -23.19 -6.29
C ASP A 158 6.79 -21.96 -6.90
N VAL A 159 6.26 -21.07 -6.05
CA VAL A 159 5.62 -19.82 -6.46
C VAL A 159 5.76 -18.78 -5.33
N MET A 160 6.05 -17.55 -5.71
CA MET A 160 6.09 -16.40 -4.80
C MET A 160 4.80 -15.59 -4.96
N VAL A 161 4.18 -15.21 -3.84
CA VAL A 161 3.07 -14.27 -3.78
C VAL A 161 3.58 -12.94 -3.23
N PHE A 162 3.14 -11.83 -3.81
CA PHE A 162 3.43 -10.49 -3.31
C PHE A 162 2.12 -9.77 -2.99
N ASP A 163 1.93 -9.39 -1.73
CA ASP A 163 0.73 -8.73 -1.21
C ASP A 163 1.13 -7.65 -0.21
N LEU A 164 1.40 -6.46 -0.71
CA LEU A 164 1.72 -5.26 0.08
C LEU A 164 0.90 -4.08 -0.42
N GLN A 165 0.39 -3.27 0.49
CA GLN A 165 -0.25 -2.00 0.16
C GLN A 165 0.82 -0.94 -0.12
N ASP A 166 1.00 -0.57 -1.38
CA ASP A 166 1.77 0.62 -1.73
C ASP A 166 1.00 1.90 -1.39
N VAL A 167 1.72 2.99 -1.17
CA VAL A 167 1.12 4.27 -0.77
C VAL A 167 1.18 5.33 -1.88
N GLY A 168 1.73 4.99 -3.05
CA GLY A 168 1.85 5.87 -4.20
C GLY A 168 2.83 7.02 -4.01
N ALA A 169 3.84 6.83 -3.16
CA ALA A 169 4.92 7.79 -2.94
C ALA A 169 6.25 7.14 -3.28
N ARG A 170 7.05 7.78 -4.16
CA ARG A 170 8.31 7.21 -4.67
C ARG A 170 9.27 6.75 -3.57
N PHE A 171 9.40 7.53 -2.50
CA PHE A 171 10.31 7.21 -1.40
C PHE A 171 9.82 6.08 -0.49
N TYR A 172 8.58 5.62 -0.66
CA TYR A 172 8.07 4.48 0.10
C TYR A 172 8.55 3.18 -0.54
N THR A 173 9.24 2.35 0.22
CA THR A 173 10.13 1.32 -0.32
C THR A 173 9.46 0.06 -0.85
N TYR A 174 8.13 -0.07 -0.80
CA TYR A 174 7.45 -1.31 -1.21
C TYR A 174 7.53 -1.59 -2.70
N ILE A 175 7.52 -0.55 -3.55
CA ILE A 175 7.72 -0.73 -5.00
C ILE A 175 9.16 -1.24 -5.28
N SER A 176 10.14 -0.76 -4.53
CA SER A 176 11.52 -1.23 -4.62
C SER A 176 11.66 -2.67 -4.11
N SER A 177 10.92 -3.03 -3.05
CA SER A 177 10.85 -4.41 -2.57
C SER A 177 10.24 -5.33 -3.63
N LEU A 178 9.19 -4.89 -4.34
CA LEU A 178 8.61 -5.64 -5.47
C LEU A 178 9.66 -5.87 -6.56
N HIS A 179 10.39 -4.82 -6.95
CA HIS A 179 11.44 -4.93 -7.96
C HIS A 179 12.48 -5.99 -7.59
N TYR A 180 13.02 -5.94 -6.38
CA TYR A 180 14.03 -6.93 -5.92
C TYR A 180 13.47 -8.34 -5.80
N VAL A 181 12.21 -8.50 -5.42
CA VAL A 181 11.54 -9.81 -5.39
C VAL A 181 11.35 -10.34 -6.81
N MET A 182 10.92 -9.50 -7.76
CA MET A 182 10.80 -9.87 -9.18
C MET A 182 12.14 -10.35 -9.75
N GLU A 183 13.20 -9.59 -9.49
CA GLU A 183 14.56 -9.92 -9.94
C GLU A 183 15.02 -11.26 -9.34
N ALA A 184 14.89 -11.44 -8.03
CA ALA A 184 15.25 -12.68 -7.36
C ALA A 184 14.43 -13.89 -7.86
N CYS A 185 13.14 -13.71 -8.10
CA CYS A 185 12.28 -14.74 -8.66
C CYS A 185 12.69 -15.12 -10.09
N ALA A 186 12.99 -14.12 -10.94
CA ALA A 186 13.45 -14.35 -12.31
C ALA A 186 14.78 -15.12 -12.35
N GLU A 187 15.74 -14.74 -11.51
CA GLU A 187 17.04 -15.41 -11.41
C GLU A 187 16.94 -16.87 -10.94
N ASN A 188 15.88 -17.21 -10.19
CA ASN A 188 15.65 -18.56 -9.65
C ASN A 188 14.54 -19.34 -10.37
N ASN A 189 14.00 -18.81 -11.48
CA ASN A 189 12.90 -19.40 -12.26
C ASN A 189 11.65 -19.69 -11.42
N ILE A 190 11.33 -18.80 -10.46
CA ILE A 190 10.14 -18.90 -9.61
C ILE A 190 9.09 -17.94 -10.15
N PRO A 191 7.88 -18.41 -10.51
CA PRO A 191 6.77 -17.53 -10.86
C PRO A 191 6.43 -16.59 -9.71
N LEU A 192 6.15 -15.32 -10.02
CA LEU A 192 5.67 -14.33 -9.08
C LEU A 192 4.21 -13.98 -9.38
N LEU A 193 3.38 -14.03 -8.36
CA LEU A 193 1.98 -13.61 -8.40
C LEU A 193 1.83 -12.35 -7.55
N VAL A 194 1.46 -11.23 -8.17
CA VAL A 194 1.17 -9.98 -7.48
C VAL A 194 -0.34 -9.89 -7.22
N LEU A 195 -0.71 -9.79 -5.95
CA LEU A 195 -2.06 -9.52 -5.52
C LEU A 195 -2.19 -8.01 -5.31
N ASP A 196 -2.55 -7.33 -6.39
CA ASP A 196 -2.55 -5.87 -6.46
C ASP A 196 -3.54 -5.23 -5.49
N ARG A 197 -3.16 -4.07 -4.96
CA ARG A 197 -3.96 -3.23 -4.06
C ARG A 197 -4.05 -1.82 -4.62
N PRO A 198 -5.22 -1.16 -4.50
CA PRO A 198 -5.40 0.18 -5.05
C PRO A 198 -4.37 1.17 -4.48
N ASN A 199 -3.77 1.95 -5.37
CA ASN A 199 -2.93 3.06 -4.96
C ASN A 199 -3.80 4.19 -4.39
N PRO A 200 -3.67 4.57 -3.11
CA PRO A 200 -4.49 5.61 -2.49
C PRO A 200 -4.25 6.99 -3.12
N ASN A 201 -3.11 7.20 -3.76
CA ASN A 201 -2.73 8.43 -4.47
C ASN A 201 -2.80 8.30 -6.00
N GLY A 202 -3.54 7.31 -6.52
CA GLY A 202 -3.57 7.00 -7.95
C GLY A 202 -4.09 8.12 -8.87
N SER A 203 -4.79 9.11 -8.33
CA SER A 203 -5.23 10.31 -9.06
C SER A 203 -4.23 11.46 -9.03
N ILE A 204 -3.12 11.33 -8.32
CA ILE A 204 -2.12 12.39 -8.13
C ILE A 204 -0.85 12.00 -8.87
N VAL A 205 -0.39 12.91 -9.73
CA VAL A 205 0.93 12.82 -10.37
C VAL A 205 1.64 14.13 -10.09
N ASP A 206 2.69 14.07 -9.27
CA ASP A 206 3.45 15.25 -8.84
C ASP A 206 4.93 14.92 -8.61
N GLY A 207 5.73 15.96 -8.53
CA GLY A 207 7.18 15.88 -8.30
C GLY A 207 8.01 15.71 -9.58
N PRO A 208 9.33 15.89 -9.46
CA PRO A 208 10.25 15.81 -10.59
C PRO A 208 10.46 14.37 -11.06
N ILE A 209 10.89 14.22 -12.30
CA ILE A 209 11.41 12.94 -12.81
C ILE A 209 12.69 12.60 -12.01
N LEU A 210 12.81 11.34 -11.59
CA LEU A 210 13.99 10.88 -10.88
C LEU A 210 15.20 10.90 -11.82
N GLU A 211 16.24 11.64 -11.43
CA GLU A 211 17.52 11.63 -12.12
C GLU A 211 18.24 10.29 -11.90
N LYS A 212 18.89 9.78 -12.93
CA LYS A 212 19.54 8.46 -12.90
C LYS A 212 20.56 8.33 -11.76
N GLU A 213 21.26 9.41 -11.45
CA GLU A 213 22.27 9.49 -10.40
C GLU A 213 21.68 9.42 -8.99
N LYS A 214 20.37 9.63 -8.87
CA LYS A 214 19.61 9.58 -7.60
C LYS A 214 18.91 8.24 -7.39
N THR A 215 19.03 7.31 -8.34
CA THR A 215 18.42 5.99 -8.24
C THR A 215 18.97 5.24 -7.01
N SER A 216 18.06 4.73 -6.19
CA SER A 216 18.38 4.03 -4.94
C SER A 216 17.20 3.17 -4.49
N PHE A 217 17.31 2.51 -3.34
CA PHE A 217 16.19 1.74 -2.77
C PHE A 217 14.98 2.63 -2.39
N VAL A 218 15.18 3.91 -2.12
CA VAL A 218 14.10 4.87 -1.86
C VAL A 218 13.68 5.66 -3.12
N GLY A 219 14.10 5.21 -4.28
CA GLY A 219 13.77 5.82 -5.57
C GLY A 219 14.30 4.98 -6.71
N MET A 220 13.44 4.15 -7.29
CA MET A 220 13.70 3.35 -8.48
C MET A 220 12.97 3.92 -9.70
#